data_76bb4fb6841855ab15a4f91bc76bf1bd
#
_entry.id   76bb4fb6841855ab15a4f91bc76bf1bd
#
_cell.length_a   1.000
_cell.length_b   1.000
_cell.length_c   1.000
_cell.angle_alpha   90.00
_cell.angle_beta   90.00
_cell.angle_gamma   90.00
#
_symmetry.space_group_name_H-M   'P 1'
#
loop_
_entity.id
_entity.type
_entity.pdbx_description
1 polymer ?
#
loop_
_entity_poly.entity_id
_entity_poly.type
_entity_poly.pdbx_seq_one_letter_code
_entity_poly.pdbx_strand_id
1 'polypeptide(L)'
;MKKEYRNKIRSKQLIRNAVIELLDKKGNLSSITVSDVVEKANINRGTFYNHYNNVMEVIEESKNERMKMFLDELKRIASFEDFEQFINSIVKHFKENENAYRKVVNGVSRSMIDDLKIEFVKEVRRINPKVDAFNMAFVANAITGMYLDY
;
A
#
# COMPACT_ATOMS: atom_id res chain seq x y z
N MET A 1 -14.29 -4.40 27.03
CA MET A 1 -14.24 -3.53 25.83
C MET A 1 -12.81 -3.11 25.42
N LYS A 2 -12.03 -2.35 26.22
CA LYS A 2 -10.65 -1.90 25.81
C LYS A 2 -9.63 -3.03 25.55
N LYS A 3 -9.67 -4.15 26.28
CA LYS A 3 -8.72 -5.28 26.14
C LYS A 3 -9.03 -6.11 24.89
N GLU A 4 -10.27 -6.36 24.60
CA GLU A 4 -10.74 -7.11 23.42
C GLU A 4 -10.43 -6.34 22.12
N TYR A 5 -10.68 -5.04 22.11
CA TYR A 5 -10.32 -4.17 20.99
C TYR A 5 -8.81 -4.18 20.71
N ARG A 6 -7.96 -4.09 21.76
CA ARG A 6 -6.50 -4.17 21.62
C ARG A 6 -6.05 -5.52 21.09
N ASN A 7 -6.66 -6.62 21.54
CA ASN A 7 -6.33 -7.96 21.06
C ASN A 7 -6.70 -8.11 19.56
N LYS A 8 -7.83 -7.53 19.16
CA LYS A 8 -8.26 -7.53 17.75
C LYS A 8 -7.28 -6.79 16.85
N ILE A 9 -6.81 -5.61 17.24
CA ILE A 9 -5.78 -4.87 16.48
C ILE A 9 -4.47 -5.65 16.43
N ARG A 10 -4.03 -6.20 17.55
CA ARG A 10 -2.77 -6.95 17.64
C ARG A 10 -2.79 -8.18 16.74
N SER A 11 -3.85 -8.98 16.78
CA SER A 11 -3.95 -10.18 15.94
C SER A 11 -3.99 -9.83 14.45
N LYS A 12 -4.68 -8.74 14.08
CA LYS A 12 -4.70 -8.21 12.72
C LYS A 12 -3.30 -7.85 12.22
N GLN A 13 -2.51 -7.18 13.05
CA GLN A 13 -1.13 -6.80 12.74
C GLN A 13 -0.21 -8.05 12.60
N LEU A 14 -0.37 -9.04 13.47
CA LEU A 14 0.37 -10.30 13.39
C LEU A 14 0.09 -11.04 12.06
N ILE A 15 -1.19 -11.09 11.64
CA ILE A 15 -1.60 -11.69 10.37
C ILE A 15 -0.93 -10.96 9.19
N ARG A 16 -0.99 -9.64 9.15
CA ARG A 16 -0.38 -8.83 8.09
C ARG A 16 1.13 -9.03 7.98
N ASN A 17 1.83 -8.96 9.11
CA ASN A 17 3.27 -9.17 9.14
C ASN A 17 3.64 -10.58 8.65
N ALA A 18 2.90 -11.60 9.08
CA ALA A 18 3.11 -12.98 8.63
C ALA A 18 2.94 -13.12 7.11
N VAL A 19 1.91 -12.50 6.53
CA VAL A 19 1.69 -12.53 5.07
C VAL A 19 2.82 -11.85 4.32
N ILE A 20 3.32 -10.70 4.79
CA ILE A 20 4.43 -9.98 4.17
C ILE A 20 5.70 -10.84 4.19
N GLU A 21 6.06 -11.40 5.36
CA GLU A 21 7.25 -12.24 5.50
C GLU A 21 7.16 -13.54 4.67
N LEU A 22 5.97 -14.14 4.58
CA LEU A 22 5.73 -15.31 3.73
C LEU A 22 5.82 -14.97 2.24
N LEU A 23 5.32 -13.80 1.84
CA LEU A 23 5.43 -13.30 0.47
C LEU A 23 6.90 -13.08 0.10
N ASP A 24 7.70 -12.52 1.01
CA ASP A 24 9.14 -12.37 0.84
C ASP A 24 9.85 -13.71 0.64
N LYS A 25 9.47 -14.70 1.41
CA LYS A 25 10.07 -16.03 1.37
C LYS A 25 9.64 -16.85 0.14
N LYS A 26 8.34 -16.85 -0.18
CA LYS A 26 7.74 -17.69 -1.22
C LYS A 26 7.73 -17.03 -2.60
N GLY A 27 7.86 -15.70 -2.67
CA GLY A 27 7.89 -14.92 -3.91
C GLY A 27 6.56 -14.84 -4.66
N ASN A 28 5.52 -15.59 -4.25
CA ASN A 28 4.23 -15.64 -4.92
C ASN A 28 3.08 -15.74 -3.90
N LEU A 29 2.12 -14.83 -4.02
CA LEU A 29 0.97 -14.77 -3.14
C LEU A 29 0.08 -16.00 -3.24
N SER A 30 -0.12 -16.56 -4.43
CA SER A 30 -0.96 -17.75 -4.64
C SER A 30 -0.43 -19.01 -3.95
N SER A 31 0.85 -19.02 -3.56
CA SER A 31 1.48 -20.11 -2.81
C SER A 31 1.32 -19.99 -1.29
N ILE A 32 0.74 -18.90 -0.80
CA ILE A 32 0.54 -18.64 0.62
C ILE A 32 -0.84 -19.13 1.04
N THR A 33 -0.87 -20.08 1.96
CA THR A 33 -2.11 -20.63 2.52
C THR A 33 -2.45 -20.01 3.87
N VAL A 34 -3.73 -20.10 4.29
CA VAL A 34 -4.13 -19.69 5.65
C VAL A 34 -3.35 -20.48 6.70
N SER A 35 -3.01 -21.74 6.42
CA SER A 35 -2.19 -22.57 7.33
C SER A 35 -0.80 -21.97 7.55
N ASP A 36 -0.12 -21.56 6.48
CA ASP A 36 1.18 -20.88 6.58
C ASP A 36 1.08 -19.61 7.44
N VAL A 37 0.01 -18.82 7.22
CA VAL A 37 -0.17 -17.54 7.92
C VAL A 37 -0.42 -17.74 9.41
N VAL A 38 -1.29 -18.69 9.81
CA VAL A 38 -1.61 -18.90 11.23
C VAL A 38 -0.42 -19.50 11.98
N GLU A 39 0.35 -20.38 11.33
CA GLU A 39 1.60 -20.91 11.88
C GLU A 39 2.62 -19.79 12.09
N LYS A 40 2.87 -18.99 11.04
CA LYS A 40 3.83 -17.89 11.07
C LYS A 40 3.45 -16.81 12.07
N ALA A 41 2.17 -16.44 12.16
CA ALA A 41 1.63 -15.45 13.09
C ALA A 41 1.49 -15.98 14.53
N ASN A 42 1.68 -17.28 14.76
CA ASN A 42 1.45 -17.96 16.03
C ASN A 42 0.04 -17.68 16.59
N ILE A 43 -0.98 -17.89 15.76
CA ILE A 43 -2.39 -17.75 16.11
C ILE A 43 -3.16 -19.00 15.71
N ASN A 44 -4.38 -19.17 16.24
CA ASN A 44 -5.26 -20.23 15.76
C ASN A 44 -6.07 -19.81 14.51
N ARG A 45 -6.60 -20.79 13.76
CA ARG A 45 -7.42 -20.57 12.56
C ARG A 45 -8.65 -19.71 12.83
N GLY A 46 -9.31 -19.91 13.97
CA GLY A 46 -10.47 -19.10 14.36
C GLY A 46 -10.11 -17.63 14.49
N THR A 47 -8.93 -17.31 15.04
CA THR A 47 -8.45 -15.93 15.10
C THR A 47 -8.26 -15.33 13.72
N PHE A 48 -7.72 -16.09 12.74
CA PHE A 48 -7.60 -15.63 11.36
C PHE A 48 -8.98 -15.34 10.76
N TYR A 49 -9.91 -16.31 10.82
CA TYR A 49 -11.24 -16.18 10.22
C TYR A 49 -12.14 -15.14 10.90
N ASN A 50 -11.83 -14.72 12.13
CA ASN A 50 -12.46 -13.56 12.77
C ASN A 50 -12.09 -12.21 12.13
N HIS A 51 -11.05 -12.18 11.26
CA HIS A 51 -10.56 -10.98 10.61
C HIS A 51 -10.69 -11.02 9.08
N TYR A 52 -10.43 -12.18 8.47
CA TYR A 52 -10.31 -12.34 7.02
C TYR A 52 -10.85 -13.69 6.57
N ASN A 53 -11.49 -13.73 5.41
CA ASN A 53 -11.97 -14.98 4.82
C ASN A 53 -10.86 -15.72 4.08
N ASN A 54 -9.86 -15.03 3.57
CA ASN A 54 -8.73 -15.59 2.83
C ASN A 54 -7.49 -14.68 2.89
N VAL A 55 -6.36 -15.16 2.39
CA VAL A 55 -5.09 -14.40 2.38
C VAL A 55 -5.15 -13.18 1.45
N MET A 56 -5.93 -13.25 0.38
CA MET A 56 -6.08 -12.13 -0.55
C MET A 56 -6.68 -10.89 0.13
N GLU A 57 -7.69 -11.08 0.98
CA GLU A 57 -8.30 -9.98 1.75
C GLU A 57 -7.28 -9.27 2.66
N VAL A 58 -6.31 -9.99 3.22
CA VAL A 58 -5.23 -9.38 4.03
C VAL A 58 -4.40 -8.42 3.18
N ILE A 59 -4.08 -8.82 1.96
CA ILE A 59 -3.30 -8.01 1.02
C ILE A 59 -4.11 -6.81 0.53
N GLU A 60 -5.37 -7.01 0.15
CA GLU A 60 -6.24 -5.93 -0.34
C GLU A 60 -6.44 -4.86 0.74
N GLU A 61 -6.69 -5.26 1.97
CA GLU A 61 -6.80 -4.30 3.08
C GLU A 61 -5.49 -3.54 3.30
N SER A 62 -4.34 -4.22 3.28
CA SER A 62 -3.03 -3.59 3.44
C SER A 62 -2.73 -2.59 2.33
N LYS A 63 -3.14 -2.88 1.08
CA LYS A 63 -3.01 -1.96 -0.06
C LYS A 63 -3.88 -0.73 0.13
N ASN A 64 -5.15 -0.92 0.50
CA ASN A 64 -6.10 0.16 0.70
C ASN A 64 -5.66 1.11 1.82
N GLU A 65 -5.11 0.57 2.92
CA GLU A 65 -4.57 1.40 4.00
C GLU A 65 -3.35 2.21 3.56
N ARG A 66 -2.41 1.60 2.82
CA ARG A 66 -1.24 2.32 2.29
C ARG A 66 -1.64 3.41 1.31
N MET A 67 -2.60 3.13 0.44
CA MET A 67 -3.16 4.11 -0.48
C MET A 67 -3.78 5.29 0.29
N LYS A 68 -4.58 5.00 1.31
CA LYS A 68 -5.16 6.03 2.16
C LYS A 68 -4.09 6.88 2.85
N MET A 69 -3.07 6.25 3.42
CA MET A 69 -1.95 6.99 4.05
C MET A 69 -1.24 7.89 3.04
N PHE A 70 -0.98 7.40 1.84
CA PHE A 70 -0.38 8.19 0.75
C PHE A 70 -1.24 9.41 0.39
N LEU A 71 -2.54 9.21 0.20
CA LEU A 71 -3.47 10.31 -0.11
C LEU A 71 -3.60 11.31 1.05
N ASP A 72 -3.57 10.83 2.29
CA ASP A 72 -3.61 11.71 3.47
C ASP A 72 -2.33 12.56 3.60
N GLU A 73 -1.16 12.02 3.23
CA GLU A 73 0.09 12.79 3.14
C GLU A 73 0.03 13.82 2.01
N LEU A 74 -0.44 13.44 0.81
CA LEU A 74 -0.65 14.40 -0.29
C LEU A 74 -1.52 15.59 0.13
N LYS A 75 -2.60 15.35 0.87
CA LYS A 75 -3.50 16.40 1.34
C LYS A 75 -2.84 17.36 2.34
N ARG A 76 -1.80 16.94 3.04
CA ARG A 76 -1.05 17.78 3.99
C ARG A 76 -0.05 18.72 3.33
N ILE A 77 0.30 18.47 2.08
CA ILE A 77 1.26 19.29 1.34
C ILE A 77 0.66 20.67 1.10
N ALA A 78 1.32 21.71 1.59
CA ALA A 78 0.85 23.09 1.52
C ALA A 78 1.55 23.92 0.43
N SER A 79 2.78 23.54 0.03
CA SER A 79 3.61 24.28 -0.91
C SER A 79 4.25 23.37 -1.96
N PHE A 80 4.82 23.97 -3.00
CA PHE A 80 5.56 23.21 -4.01
C PHE A 80 6.90 22.67 -3.48
N GLU A 81 7.51 23.36 -2.53
CA GLU A 81 8.72 22.89 -1.85
C GLU A 81 8.43 21.63 -0.99
N ASP A 82 7.31 21.62 -0.26
CA ASP A 82 6.84 20.45 0.46
C ASP A 82 6.56 19.28 -0.48
N PHE A 83 6.02 19.59 -1.68
CA PHE A 83 5.75 18.59 -2.71
C PHE A 83 7.04 17.96 -3.25
N GLU A 84 8.10 18.74 -3.50
CA GLU A 84 9.40 18.21 -3.93
C GLU A 84 9.99 17.28 -2.87
N GLN A 85 9.96 17.69 -1.61
CA GLN A 85 10.42 16.86 -0.48
C GLN A 85 9.60 15.56 -0.38
N PHE A 86 8.30 15.64 -0.58
CA PHE A 86 7.41 14.48 -0.60
C PHE A 86 7.78 13.50 -1.73
N ILE A 87 7.96 13.97 -2.97
CA ILE A 87 8.37 13.13 -4.10
C ILE A 87 9.73 12.47 -3.81
N ASN A 88 10.70 13.22 -3.30
CA ASN A 88 12.00 12.67 -2.93
C ASN A 88 11.89 11.59 -1.85
N SER A 89 11.01 11.76 -0.87
CA SER A 89 10.76 10.76 0.18
C SER A 89 10.14 9.48 -0.38
N ILE A 90 9.21 9.61 -1.33
CA ILE A 90 8.61 8.46 -2.04
C ILE A 90 9.66 7.71 -2.83
N VAL A 91 10.45 8.39 -3.66
CA VAL A 91 11.50 7.77 -4.47
C VAL A 91 12.52 7.05 -3.58
N LYS A 92 12.92 7.67 -2.48
CA LYS A 92 13.81 7.05 -1.48
C LYS A 92 13.18 5.77 -0.91
N HIS A 93 11.92 5.87 -0.46
CA HIS A 93 11.20 4.73 0.11
C HIS A 93 11.07 3.56 -0.87
N PHE A 94 10.78 3.84 -2.14
CA PHE A 94 10.76 2.81 -3.19
C PHE A 94 12.12 2.15 -3.40
N LYS A 95 13.20 2.93 -3.49
CA LYS A 95 14.56 2.39 -3.65
C LYS A 95 14.96 1.49 -2.48
N GLU A 96 14.65 1.89 -1.26
CA GLU A 96 14.97 1.13 -0.05
C GLU A 96 14.15 -0.17 0.08
N ASN A 97 12.98 -0.24 -0.54
CA ASN A 97 12.05 -1.36 -0.45
C ASN A 97 11.76 -2.03 -1.81
N GLU A 98 12.61 -1.84 -2.82
CA GLU A 98 12.40 -2.28 -4.20
C GLU A 98 11.97 -3.75 -4.30
N ASN A 99 12.66 -4.66 -3.61
CA ASN A 99 12.36 -6.08 -3.64
C ASN A 99 10.96 -6.43 -3.09
N ALA A 100 10.50 -5.72 -2.07
CA ALA A 100 9.15 -5.90 -1.53
C ALA A 100 8.09 -5.39 -2.52
N TYR A 101 8.35 -4.25 -3.18
CA TYR A 101 7.45 -3.69 -4.18
C TYR A 101 7.34 -4.59 -5.42
N ARG A 102 8.43 -5.12 -5.97
CA ARG A 102 8.41 -6.06 -7.11
C ARG A 102 7.50 -7.26 -6.87
N LYS A 103 7.41 -7.76 -5.63
CA LYS A 103 6.59 -8.91 -5.27
C LYS A 103 5.10 -8.57 -5.09
N VAL A 104 4.79 -7.32 -4.75
CA VAL A 104 3.43 -6.87 -4.46
C VAL A 104 2.73 -6.29 -5.71
N VAL A 105 3.48 -5.76 -6.66
CA VAL A 105 2.96 -5.07 -7.85
C VAL A 105 2.05 -5.95 -8.73
N ASN A 106 2.34 -7.24 -8.84
CA ASN A 106 1.50 -8.19 -9.60
C ASN A 106 0.06 -8.35 -9.09
N GLY A 107 -0.33 -7.62 -8.05
CA GLY A 107 -1.67 -7.71 -7.47
C GLY A 107 -2.36 -6.35 -7.29
N VAL A 108 -1.81 -5.24 -7.82
CA VAL A 108 -2.50 -3.93 -7.78
C VAL A 108 -3.51 -3.88 -8.93
N SER A 109 -4.78 -3.61 -8.63
CA SER A 109 -5.80 -3.48 -9.68
C SER A 109 -5.57 -2.19 -10.47
N ARG A 110 -5.85 -2.23 -11.78
CA ARG A 110 -5.75 -1.05 -12.65
C ARG A 110 -6.65 0.09 -12.17
N SER A 111 -7.85 -0.22 -11.66
CA SER A 111 -8.75 0.79 -11.11
C SER A 111 -8.14 1.54 -9.92
N MET A 112 -7.42 0.86 -9.05
CA MET A 112 -6.76 1.48 -7.90
C MET A 112 -5.64 2.45 -8.33
N ILE A 113 -4.95 2.14 -9.43
CA ILE A 113 -3.94 3.02 -10.02
C ILE A 113 -4.60 4.25 -10.65
N ASP A 114 -5.72 4.07 -11.33
CA ASP A 114 -6.47 5.16 -11.93
C ASP A 114 -7.05 6.11 -10.86
N ASP A 115 -7.58 5.58 -9.77
CA ASP A 115 -8.04 6.36 -8.61
C ASP A 115 -6.88 7.17 -7.99
N LEU A 116 -5.70 6.56 -7.86
CA LEU A 116 -4.49 7.24 -7.38
C LEU A 116 -4.11 8.40 -8.29
N LYS A 117 -4.12 8.20 -9.62
CA LYS A 117 -3.82 9.26 -10.59
C LYS A 117 -4.79 10.43 -10.45
N ILE A 118 -6.07 10.15 -10.33
CA ILE A 118 -7.11 11.18 -10.22
C ILE A 118 -6.88 12.03 -8.97
N GLU A 119 -6.71 11.40 -7.80
CA GLU A 119 -6.48 12.13 -6.56
C GLU A 119 -5.14 12.86 -6.55
N PHE A 120 -4.09 12.27 -7.11
CA PHE A 120 -2.79 12.93 -7.25
C PHE A 120 -2.90 14.20 -8.11
N VAL A 121 -3.52 14.13 -9.27
CA VAL A 121 -3.73 15.28 -10.16
C VAL A 121 -4.53 16.38 -9.47
N LYS A 122 -5.55 16.00 -8.71
CA LYS A 122 -6.38 16.93 -7.93
C LYS A 122 -5.56 17.67 -6.87
N GLU A 123 -4.74 16.98 -6.12
CA GLU A 123 -3.91 17.57 -5.07
C GLU A 123 -2.78 18.46 -5.65
N VAL A 124 -2.15 18.03 -6.75
CA VAL A 124 -1.15 18.88 -7.43
C VAL A 124 -1.76 20.18 -7.93
N ARG A 125 -2.98 20.14 -8.49
CA ARG A 125 -3.70 21.36 -8.90
C ARG A 125 -4.08 22.27 -7.73
N ARG A 126 -4.38 21.68 -6.57
CA ARG A 126 -4.64 22.45 -5.35
C ARG A 126 -3.40 23.25 -4.92
N ILE A 127 -2.22 22.64 -5.01
CA ILE A 127 -0.94 23.26 -4.62
C ILE A 127 -0.48 24.28 -5.67
N ASN A 128 -0.58 23.92 -6.95
CA ASN A 128 -0.19 24.76 -8.07
C ASN A 128 -1.26 24.78 -9.16
N PRO A 129 -2.23 25.71 -9.08
CA PRO A 129 -3.30 25.83 -10.08
C PRO A 129 -2.83 26.12 -11.51
N LYS A 130 -1.59 26.61 -11.67
CA LYS A 130 -1.00 26.97 -12.97
C LYS A 130 -0.18 25.85 -13.60
N VAL A 131 -0.09 24.70 -12.96
CA VAL A 131 0.64 23.57 -13.54
C VAL A 131 -0.04 23.14 -14.85
N ASP A 132 0.75 23.02 -15.91
CA ASP A 132 0.21 22.61 -17.20
C ASP A 132 -0.19 21.13 -17.23
N ALA A 133 -1.12 20.79 -18.11
CA ALA A 133 -1.69 19.46 -18.20
C ALA A 133 -0.64 18.39 -18.60
N PHE A 134 0.36 18.76 -19.41
CA PHE A 134 1.39 17.84 -19.86
C PHE A 134 2.32 17.44 -18.72
N ASN A 135 2.87 18.41 -17.98
CA ASN A 135 3.72 18.14 -16.82
C ASN A 135 2.98 17.33 -15.77
N MET A 136 1.70 17.62 -15.57
CA MET A 136 0.86 16.87 -14.63
C MET A 136 0.65 15.42 -15.06
N ALA A 137 0.32 15.20 -16.34
CA ALA A 137 0.17 13.87 -16.89
C ALA A 137 1.50 13.09 -16.84
N PHE A 138 2.62 13.75 -17.14
CA PHE A 138 3.95 13.14 -17.05
C PHE A 138 4.26 12.65 -15.64
N VAL A 139 4.13 13.50 -14.62
CA VAL A 139 4.42 13.13 -13.23
C VAL A 139 3.46 12.04 -12.71
N ALA A 140 2.15 12.17 -13.01
CA ALA A 140 1.18 11.17 -12.62
C ALA A 140 1.47 9.79 -13.24
N ASN A 141 1.86 9.76 -14.52
CA ASN A 141 2.23 8.51 -15.19
C ASN A 141 3.59 7.97 -14.70
N ALA A 142 4.56 8.83 -14.40
CA ALA A 142 5.84 8.39 -13.83
C ALA A 142 5.64 7.69 -12.48
N ILE A 143 4.87 8.28 -11.57
CA ILE A 143 4.57 7.67 -10.27
C ILE A 143 3.84 6.34 -10.44
N THR A 144 2.84 6.28 -11.32
CA THR A 144 2.06 5.05 -11.53
C THR A 144 2.82 4.01 -12.34
N GLY A 145 3.71 4.41 -13.26
CA GLY A 145 4.62 3.51 -13.98
C GLY A 145 5.56 2.79 -13.02
N MET A 146 6.04 3.46 -11.96
CA MET A 146 6.81 2.79 -10.90
C MET A 146 6.05 1.64 -10.24
N TYR A 147 4.71 1.67 -10.23
CA TYR A 147 3.88 0.59 -9.71
C TYR A 147 3.57 -0.52 -10.73
N LEU A 148 3.69 -0.24 -12.04
CA LEU A 148 3.29 -1.16 -13.09
C LEU A 148 4.49 -1.86 -13.75
N ASP A 149 5.63 -1.18 -13.86
CA ASP A 149 6.78 -1.61 -14.65
C ASP A 149 7.91 -2.21 -13.78
N TYR A 150 7.74 -2.17 -12.45
CA TYR A 150 8.62 -2.76 -11.46
C TYR A 150 8.00 -3.97 -10.78
#